data_16c1803210670e3c1db039214c8df356
#
_entry.id   16c1803210670e3c1db039214c8df356
#
_cell.length_a   1.000
_cell.length_b   1.000
_cell.length_c   1.000
_cell.angle_alpha   90.00
_cell.angle_beta   90.00
_cell.angle_gamma   90.00
#
_symmetry.space_group_name_H-M   'P 1'
#
loop_
_entity.id
_entity.type
_entity.pdbx_description
1 polymer ?
#
loop_
_entity_poly.entity_id
_entity_poly.type
_entity_poly.pdbx_seq_one_letter_code
_entity_poly.pdbx_strand_id
1 'polypeptide(L)'
;MSVAPLGTAMTDPLTAVLERTPPMTSSGRCWTVQLLHDEPPMVLQVPIFVPFLVAAQGLIGGWMERVRPLGLTLANPHPALLVVDEDGQAKGLPINQIASYLYGTHLHGRTIVGPSVVATEVDTPDGRDLAWLTRDEAEYLASQLTDLRGALGADA
;
A
#
# COMPACT_ATOMS: atom_id res chain seq x y z
N MET A 1 15.56 6.45 10.25
CA MET A 1 15.42 5.72 10.23
C MET A 1 15.29 5.13 10.63
N SER A 2 15.22 5.38 10.75
CA SER A 2 15.32 4.66 11.02
C SER A 2 14.94 3.82 10.87
N VAL A 3 14.73 3.49 10.55
CA VAL A 3 14.34 2.54 10.33
C VAL A 3 14.49 1.82 11.09
N ALA A 4 14.57 1.76 11.46
CA ALA A 4 14.75 0.92 11.95
C ALA A 4 14.08 0.37 12.22
N PRO A 5 13.53 0.14 12.26
CA PRO A 5 13.01 -0.63 12.48
C PRO A 5 12.68 -1.40 11.87
N LEU A 6 12.61 -1.43 11.32
CA LEU A 6 12.53 -2.30 10.88
C LEU A 6 13.22 -2.89 11.64
N GLY A 7 13.21 -2.73 12.44
CA GLY A 7 13.70 -3.23 13.13
C GLY A 7 14.77 -3.41 13.56
N THR A 8 15.50 -3.44 13.73
CA THR A 8 16.33 -3.75 13.99
C THR A 8 17.35 -3.72 14.32
N ALA A 9 17.67 -3.89 15.43
CA ALA A 9 18.79 -3.94 15.78
C ALA A 9 19.66 -4.46 14.86
N MET A 10 19.53 -5.53 14.58
CA MET A 10 20.19 -5.95 13.54
C MET A 10 19.63 -5.40 12.36
N THR A 11 20.33 -4.62 11.67
CA THR A 11 19.87 -4.03 10.46
C THR A 11 19.78 -5.09 9.39
N ASP A 12 18.63 -5.20 8.83
CA ASP A 12 18.41 -5.98 7.66
C ASP A 12 19.37 -5.51 6.57
N PRO A 13 20.04 -6.41 5.86
CA PRO A 13 20.94 -6.01 4.79
C PRO A 13 20.29 -5.12 3.74
N LEU A 14 19.03 -5.33 3.47
CA LEU A 14 18.30 -4.49 2.51
C LEU A 14 18.15 -3.07 3.03
N THR A 15 17.86 -2.92 4.30
CA THR A 15 17.75 -1.60 4.93
C THR A 15 19.08 -0.88 4.87
N ALA A 16 20.18 -1.58 5.13
CA ALA A 16 21.50 -0.98 5.06
C ALA A 16 21.83 -0.48 3.67
N VAL A 17 21.42 -1.21 2.64
CA VAL A 17 21.63 -0.78 1.27
C VAL A 17 20.82 0.47 0.98
N LEU A 18 19.58 0.51 1.44
CA LEU A 18 18.74 1.69 1.22
C LEU A 18 19.32 2.94 1.88
N GLU A 19 19.89 2.79 3.05
CA GLU A 19 20.46 3.93 3.76
C GLU A 19 21.67 4.51 3.07
N ARG A 20 22.42 3.70 2.34
CA ARG A 20 23.66 4.16 1.70
C ARG A 20 23.48 4.52 0.25
N THR A 21 22.39 4.12 -0.37
CA THR A 21 22.17 4.28 -1.80
C THR A 21 20.95 5.14 -2.02
N PRO A 22 21.08 6.25 -2.73
CA PRO A 22 19.91 7.07 -3.02
C PRO A 22 18.91 6.29 -3.88
N PRO A 23 17.64 6.67 -3.83
CA PRO A 23 16.63 6.03 -4.67
C PRO A 23 17.02 6.06 -6.12
N MET A 24 16.80 4.94 -6.80
CA MET A 24 17.13 4.83 -8.21
C MET A 24 16.06 5.41 -9.11
N THR A 25 14.84 5.53 -8.61
CA THR A 25 13.76 6.06 -9.42
C THR A 25 13.87 7.58 -9.46
N SER A 26 13.80 8.14 -10.64
CA SER A 26 13.85 9.58 -10.79
C SER A 26 12.64 10.26 -10.18
N SER A 27 11.56 9.52 -9.98
CA SER A 27 10.33 10.07 -9.44
C SER A 27 10.25 9.94 -7.92
N GLY A 28 11.20 9.24 -7.29
CA GLY A 28 11.13 9.00 -5.86
C GLY A 28 9.99 8.08 -5.46
N ARG A 29 9.57 7.19 -6.32
CA ARG A 29 8.41 6.32 -6.08
C ARG A 29 8.84 5.05 -5.37
N CYS A 30 8.94 5.15 -4.05
CA CYS A 30 9.29 4.00 -3.21
C CYS A 30 8.49 4.02 -1.91
N TRP A 31 7.27 4.54 -1.92
CA TRP A 31 6.45 4.67 -0.73
C TRP A 31 5.09 4.02 -0.96
N THR A 32 4.46 3.60 0.12
CA THR A 32 3.10 3.07 0.06
C THR A 32 2.37 3.41 1.35
N VAL A 33 1.07 3.17 1.35
CA VAL A 33 0.26 3.22 2.56
C VAL A 33 -0.24 1.80 2.79
N GLN A 34 0.08 1.24 3.95
CA GLN A 34 -0.39 -0.09 4.32
C GLN A 34 -1.66 0.02 5.14
N LEU A 35 -2.64 -0.78 4.79
CA LEU A 35 -3.92 -0.85 5.48
C LEU A 35 -4.03 -2.23 6.11
N LEU A 36 -4.08 -2.26 7.43
CA LEU A 36 -4.30 -3.50 8.19
C LEU A 36 -5.66 -3.41 8.85
N HIS A 37 -6.23 -4.55 9.19
CA HIS A 37 -7.60 -4.58 9.71
C HIS A 37 -7.75 -3.91 11.07
N ASP A 38 -6.69 -3.86 11.85
CA ASP A 38 -6.75 -3.39 13.24
C ASP A 38 -5.79 -2.24 13.53
N GLU A 39 -5.24 -1.61 12.50
CA GLU A 39 -4.25 -0.54 12.67
C GLU A 39 -4.65 0.67 11.84
N PRO A 40 -4.23 1.87 12.25
CA PRO A 40 -4.41 3.03 11.38
C PRO A 40 -3.55 2.90 10.12
N PRO A 41 -3.92 3.61 9.06
CA PRO A 41 -3.09 3.61 7.83
C PRO A 41 -1.66 4.01 8.14
N MET A 42 -0.71 3.31 7.54
CA MET A 42 0.70 3.49 7.84
C MET A 42 1.48 3.76 6.58
N VAL A 43 2.25 4.86 6.58
CA VAL A 43 3.16 5.17 5.49
C VAL A 43 4.42 4.32 5.64
N LEU A 44 4.78 3.60 4.59
CA LEU A 44 5.96 2.75 4.59
C LEU A 44 6.84 3.06 3.40
N GLN A 45 8.14 2.95 3.59
CA GLN A 45 9.09 3.01 2.48
C GLN A 45 9.35 1.60 2.01
N VAL A 46 9.28 1.41 0.68
CA VAL A 46 9.45 0.10 0.06
C VAL A 46 10.88 0.00 -0.46
N PRO A 47 11.55 -1.14 -0.30
CA PRO A 47 12.90 -1.31 -0.82
C PRO A 47 12.95 -1.16 -2.33
N ILE A 48 13.81 -0.26 -2.83
CA ILE A 48 13.85 0.06 -4.26
C ILE A 48 14.54 -1.01 -5.10
N PHE A 49 15.33 -1.87 -4.47
CA PHE A 49 16.02 -2.94 -5.19
C PHE A 49 15.19 -4.20 -5.32
N VAL A 50 14.02 -4.23 -4.68
CA VAL A 50 13.12 -5.38 -4.73
C VAL A 50 12.09 -5.11 -5.81
N PRO A 51 11.86 -6.04 -6.75
CA PRO A 51 10.82 -5.86 -7.75
C PRO A 51 9.47 -5.60 -7.11
N PHE A 52 8.64 -4.80 -7.79
CA PHE A 52 7.34 -4.42 -7.26
C PHE A 52 6.54 -5.62 -6.78
N LEU A 53 6.45 -6.65 -7.62
CA LEU A 53 5.65 -7.83 -7.30
C LEU A 53 6.13 -8.50 -6.01
N VAL A 54 7.44 -8.63 -5.85
CA VAL A 54 8.00 -9.29 -4.67
C VAL A 54 7.71 -8.49 -3.41
N ALA A 55 7.91 -7.17 -3.47
CA ALA A 55 7.64 -6.30 -2.34
C ALA A 55 6.16 -6.32 -1.98
N ALA A 56 5.29 -6.23 -2.98
CA ALA A 56 3.85 -6.25 -2.76
C ALA A 56 3.41 -7.54 -2.11
N GLN A 57 3.89 -8.68 -2.61
CA GLN A 57 3.56 -9.97 -2.04
C GLN A 57 4.01 -10.08 -0.59
N GLY A 58 5.17 -9.53 -0.28
CA GLY A 58 5.66 -9.52 1.10
C GLY A 58 4.78 -8.69 2.03
N LEU A 59 4.26 -7.58 1.53
CA LEU A 59 3.44 -6.70 2.35
C LEU A 59 2.02 -7.23 2.57
N ILE A 60 1.46 -7.92 1.58
CA ILE A 60 0.09 -8.43 1.69
C ILE A 60 0.04 -9.90 2.10
N GLY A 61 1.14 -10.61 2.02
CA GLY A 61 1.22 -12.00 2.47
C GLY A 61 0.72 -13.03 1.48
N GLY A 62 0.62 -12.69 0.20
CA GLY A 62 0.13 -13.64 -0.80
C GLY A 62 0.22 -13.09 -2.20
N TRP A 63 -0.42 -13.79 -3.14
CA TRP A 63 -0.49 -13.34 -4.52
C TRP A 63 -1.35 -12.10 -4.62
N MET A 64 -0.91 -11.14 -5.40
CA MET A 64 -1.59 -9.86 -5.42
C MET A 64 -2.67 -9.79 -6.50
N GLU A 65 -3.72 -9.06 -6.17
CA GLU A 65 -4.77 -8.66 -7.09
C GLU A 65 -4.90 -7.16 -7.03
N ARG A 66 -5.07 -6.51 -8.18
CA ARG A 66 -5.31 -5.07 -8.23
C ARG A 66 -6.80 -4.80 -8.14
N VAL A 67 -7.16 -3.82 -7.34
CA VAL A 67 -8.55 -3.40 -7.17
C VAL A 67 -8.61 -1.89 -7.33
N ARG A 68 -9.59 -1.40 -8.07
CA ARG A 68 -9.78 0.04 -8.23
C ARG A 68 -10.68 0.55 -7.11
N PRO A 69 -10.16 1.46 -6.28
CA PRO A 69 -10.98 2.04 -5.21
C PRO A 69 -11.93 3.09 -5.76
N LEU A 70 -13.04 3.27 -5.06
CA LEU A 70 -14.00 4.32 -5.35
C LEU A 70 -13.62 5.56 -4.56
N GLY A 71 -13.61 6.70 -5.21
CA GLY A 71 -13.45 7.97 -4.51
C GLY A 71 -12.08 8.24 -3.91
N LEU A 72 -11.10 7.41 -4.19
CA LEU A 72 -9.75 7.63 -3.72
C LEU A 72 -8.91 8.14 -4.88
N THR A 73 -8.34 9.33 -4.72
CA THR A 73 -7.55 9.93 -5.78
C THR A 73 -6.25 10.45 -5.20
N LEU A 74 -5.23 10.48 -6.05
CA LEU A 74 -3.98 11.17 -5.72
C LEU A 74 -4.13 12.65 -6.03
N ALA A 75 -3.22 13.44 -5.50
CA ALA A 75 -3.20 14.88 -5.77
C ALA A 75 -2.65 15.19 -7.16
N ASN A 76 -2.56 14.21 -8.03
CA ASN A 76 -2.05 14.33 -9.39
C ASN A 76 -2.89 13.43 -10.29
N PRO A 77 -2.64 13.38 -11.61
CA PRO A 77 -3.49 12.59 -12.53
C PRO A 77 -3.30 11.08 -12.45
N HIS A 78 -2.39 10.58 -11.64
CA HIS A 78 -2.18 9.14 -11.55
C HIS A 78 -3.29 8.49 -10.72
N PRO A 79 -3.76 7.30 -11.10
CA PRO A 79 -4.80 6.61 -10.34
C PRO A 79 -4.26 6.01 -9.05
N ALA A 80 -5.09 5.97 -8.02
CA ALA A 80 -4.79 5.21 -6.82
C ALA A 80 -5.37 3.81 -6.99
N LEU A 81 -4.60 2.80 -6.62
CA LEU A 81 -4.99 1.40 -6.72
C LEU A 81 -4.77 0.72 -5.40
N LEU A 82 -5.64 -0.24 -5.09
CA LEU A 82 -5.42 -1.13 -3.96
C LEU A 82 -4.79 -2.41 -4.47
N VAL A 83 -3.81 -2.91 -3.72
CA VAL A 83 -3.21 -4.21 -3.97
C VAL A 83 -3.60 -5.10 -2.80
N VAL A 84 -4.24 -6.22 -3.09
CA VAL A 84 -4.83 -7.08 -2.07
C VAL A 84 -4.43 -8.53 -2.34
N ASP A 85 -4.61 -9.39 -1.33
CA ASP A 85 -4.35 -10.81 -1.46
C ASP A 85 -5.52 -11.48 -2.18
N GLU A 86 -5.27 -12.03 -3.36
CA GLU A 86 -6.34 -12.64 -4.13
C GLU A 86 -6.94 -13.87 -3.43
N ASP A 87 -6.20 -14.47 -2.51
CA ASP A 87 -6.65 -15.64 -1.77
C ASP A 87 -7.07 -15.33 -0.34
N GLY A 88 -7.24 -14.05 -0.01
CA GLY A 88 -7.55 -13.65 1.35
C GLY A 88 -8.79 -14.32 1.90
N GLN A 89 -9.85 -14.43 1.08
CA GLN A 89 -11.09 -15.08 1.50
C GLN A 89 -10.85 -16.54 1.85
N ALA A 90 -10.12 -17.25 0.98
CA ALA A 90 -9.86 -18.67 1.20
C ALA A 90 -9.00 -18.91 2.45
N LYS A 91 -8.17 -17.94 2.82
CA LYS A 91 -7.33 -18.03 4.01
C LYS A 91 -8.09 -17.67 5.29
N GLY A 92 -9.30 -17.14 5.18
CA GLY A 92 -10.06 -16.72 6.35
C GLY A 92 -9.48 -15.49 7.03
N LEU A 93 -8.86 -14.58 6.29
CA LEU A 93 -8.27 -13.39 6.87
C LEU A 93 -9.35 -12.42 7.34
N PRO A 94 -9.04 -11.57 8.34
CA PRO A 94 -10.05 -10.64 8.86
C PRO A 94 -10.40 -9.56 7.83
N ILE A 95 -11.61 -9.04 7.95
CA ILE A 95 -12.09 -7.99 7.05
C ILE A 95 -11.28 -6.73 7.26
N ASN A 96 -10.84 -6.15 6.14
CA ASN A 96 -10.16 -4.87 6.13
C ASN A 96 -11.22 -3.81 5.82
N GLN A 97 -11.64 -3.09 6.84
CA GLN A 97 -12.79 -2.19 6.70
C GLN A 97 -12.51 -1.02 5.76
N ILE A 98 -11.34 -0.41 5.86
CA ILE A 98 -11.01 0.72 5.00
C ILE A 98 -10.94 0.26 3.55
N ALA A 99 -10.20 -0.81 3.29
CA ALA A 99 -10.07 -1.32 1.93
C ALA A 99 -11.41 -1.75 1.36
N SER A 100 -12.26 -2.38 2.19
CA SER A 100 -13.58 -2.81 1.76
C SER A 100 -14.46 -1.62 1.40
N TYR A 101 -14.44 -0.57 2.21
CA TYR A 101 -15.21 0.62 1.90
C TYR A 101 -14.75 1.24 0.59
N LEU A 102 -13.44 1.35 0.40
CA LEU A 102 -12.88 1.91 -0.83
C LEU A 102 -13.22 1.05 -2.04
N TYR A 103 -13.28 -0.25 -1.86
CA TYR A 103 -13.65 -1.16 -2.96
C TYR A 103 -15.13 -1.07 -3.30
N GLY A 104 -15.95 -0.55 -2.40
CA GLY A 104 -17.39 -0.43 -2.64
C GLY A 104 -18.20 -1.58 -2.11
N THR A 105 -17.74 -2.26 -1.06
CA THR A 105 -18.46 -3.37 -0.45
C THR A 105 -19.90 -2.99 -0.13
N HIS A 106 -20.12 -1.76 0.31
CA HIS A 106 -21.47 -1.28 0.64
C HIS A 106 -22.37 -1.20 -0.60
N LEU A 107 -21.82 -1.30 -1.80
CA LEU A 107 -22.59 -1.27 -3.04
C LEU A 107 -22.79 -2.66 -3.64
N HIS A 108 -21.80 -3.55 -3.53
CA HIS A 108 -21.88 -4.85 -4.21
C HIS A 108 -21.63 -6.04 -3.30
N GLY A 109 -21.35 -5.82 -2.03
CA GLY A 109 -21.26 -6.89 -1.05
C GLY A 109 -19.94 -7.63 -0.94
N ARG A 110 -19.02 -7.45 -1.89
CA ARG A 110 -17.72 -8.12 -1.81
C ARG A 110 -16.81 -7.37 -0.85
N THR A 111 -16.18 -8.11 0.07
CA THR A 111 -15.28 -7.53 1.05
C THR A 111 -13.83 -7.76 0.66
N ILE A 112 -12.97 -6.85 1.12
CA ILE A 112 -11.53 -7.05 1.08
C ILE A 112 -11.11 -7.56 2.45
N VAL A 113 -10.36 -8.63 2.47
CA VAL A 113 -9.86 -9.23 3.71
C VAL A 113 -8.34 -9.26 3.67
N GLY A 114 -7.72 -9.15 4.84
CA GLY A 114 -6.28 -9.18 4.96
C GLY A 114 -5.63 -7.83 4.68
N PRO A 115 -4.29 -7.80 4.75
CA PRO A 115 -3.55 -6.56 4.49
C PRO A 115 -3.72 -6.07 3.07
N SER A 116 -3.67 -4.75 2.90
CA SER A 116 -3.74 -4.11 1.60
C SER A 116 -2.72 -2.99 1.55
N VAL A 117 -2.22 -2.69 0.37
CA VAL A 117 -1.33 -1.54 0.18
C VAL A 117 -1.83 -0.72 -1.00
N VAL A 118 -1.43 0.55 -1.02
CA VAL A 118 -1.84 1.46 -2.08
C VAL A 118 -0.70 1.63 -3.05
N ALA A 119 -1.02 1.58 -4.34
CA ALA A 119 -0.06 1.77 -5.41
C ALA A 119 -0.67 2.71 -6.45
N THR A 120 0.05 2.94 -7.51
CA THR A 120 -0.42 3.72 -8.65
C THR A 120 0.01 3.05 -9.94
N GLU A 121 -0.38 3.63 -11.05
CA GLU A 121 0.12 3.25 -12.37
C GLU A 121 0.82 4.43 -12.99
N VAL A 122 1.91 4.16 -13.68
CA VAL A 122 2.64 5.18 -14.42
C VAL A 122 2.83 4.73 -15.85
N ASP A 123 2.94 5.68 -16.76
CA ASP A 123 3.20 5.38 -18.16
C ASP A 123 4.67 5.04 -18.35
N THR A 124 4.92 3.99 -19.12
CA THR A 124 6.27 3.59 -19.49
C THR A 124 6.30 3.42 -21.01
N PRO A 125 7.49 3.30 -21.62
CA PRO A 125 7.56 3.04 -23.06
C PRO A 125 6.79 1.79 -23.51
N ASP A 126 6.62 0.83 -22.59
CA ASP A 126 5.93 -0.42 -22.90
C ASP A 126 4.48 -0.42 -22.48
N GLY A 127 3.95 0.72 -22.05
CA GLY A 127 2.57 0.82 -21.62
C GLY A 127 2.48 1.31 -20.18
N ARG A 128 1.45 0.87 -19.45
CA ARG A 128 1.26 1.26 -18.07
C ARG A 128 1.72 0.16 -17.13
N ASP A 129 2.50 0.55 -16.12
CA ASP A 129 2.98 -0.36 -15.10
C ASP A 129 2.57 0.11 -13.72
N LEU A 130 2.41 -0.86 -12.82
CA LEU A 130 2.25 -0.56 -11.41
C LEU A 130 3.50 0.10 -10.86
N ALA A 131 3.30 1.06 -9.98
CA ALA A 131 4.40 1.75 -9.33
C ALA A 131 4.02 2.10 -7.91
N TRP A 132 5.04 2.27 -7.05
CA TRP A 132 4.82 2.77 -5.71
C TRP A 132 4.56 4.27 -5.77
N LEU A 133 4.17 4.82 -4.63
CA LEU A 133 3.84 6.24 -4.51
C LEU A 133 5.09 7.06 -4.22
N THR A 134 5.00 8.36 -4.45
CA THR A 134 5.97 9.28 -3.86
C THR A 134 5.65 9.43 -2.38
N ARG A 135 6.60 9.98 -1.62
CA ARG A 135 6.37 10.22 -0.21
C ARG A 135 5.18 11.15 0.02
N ASP A 136 5.11 12.23 -0.76
CA ASP A 136 4.03 13.19 -0.62
C ASP A 136 2.68 12.55 -0.92
N GLU A 137 2.61 11.73 -1.96
CA GLU A 137 1.39 11.00 -2.27
C GLU A 137 0.98 10.08 -1.13
N ALA A 138 1.93 9.35 -0.57
CA ALA A 138 1.65 8.42 0.52
C ALA A 138 1.16 9.16 1.76
N GLU A 139 1.80 10.26 2.11
CA GLU A 139 1.41 11.04 3.29
C GLU A 139 0.03 11.66 3.11
N TYR A 140 -0.26 12.18 1.92
CA TYR A 140 -1.56 12.75 1.61
C TYR A 140 -2.66 11.68 1.75
N LEU A 141 -2.43 10.50 1.15
CA LEU A 141 -3.41 9.43 1.22
C LEU A 141 -3.59 8.91 2.64
N ALA A 142 -2.50 8.75 3.39
CA ALA A 142 -2.60 8.27 4.77
C ALA A 142 -3.46 9.21 5.61
N SER A 143 -3.35 10.52 5.38
CA SER A 143 -4.17 11.48 6.08
C SER A 143 -5.64 11.31 5.73
N GLN A 144 -5.96 11.19 4.44
CA GLN A 144 -7.34 10.97 4.01
C GLN A 144 -7.91 9.68 4.55
N LEU A 145 -7.11 8.61 4.55
CA LEU A 145 -7.58 7.31 5.00
C LEU A 145 -7.72 7.24 6.51
N THR A 146 -6.91 8.01 7.24
CA THR A 146 -7.07 8.13 8.68
C THR A 146 -8.39 8.82 9.01
N ASP A 147 -8.75 9.86 8.27
CA ASP A 147 -10.04 10.53 8.45
C ASP A 147 -11.18 9.57 8.13
N LEU A 148 -11.04 8.79 7.06
CA LEU A 148 -12.05 7.81 6.71
C LEU A 148 -12.22 6.76 7.81
N ARG A 149 -11.11 6.30 8.37
CA ARG A 149 -11.16 5.32 9.46
C ARG A 149 -11.96 5.85 10.63
N GLY A 150 -11.73 7.11 10.99
CA GLY A 150 -12.50 7.74 12.06
C GLY A 150 -13.98 7.82 11.71
N ALA A 151 -14.30 8.17 10.47
CA ALA A 151 -15.69 8.28 10.03
C ALA A 151 -16.40 6.93 10.01
N LEU A 152 -15.66 5.85 9.77
CA LEU A 152 -16.24 4.50 9.78
C LEU A 152 -16.35 3.92 11.18
N GLY A 153 -15.83 4.60 12.20
CA GLY A 153 -15.84 4.08 13.55
C GLY A 153 -14.92 2.89 13.72
N ALA A 154 -13.80 2.89 13.02
CA ALA A 154 -12.92 1.73 13.00
C ALA A 154 -12.20 1.51 14.32
N ASP A 155 -12.34 2.41 15.25
CA ASP A 155 -11.86 2.23 16.60
C ASP A 155 -12.74 1.24 17.34
N ALA A 156 -13.90 1.02 16.83
CA ALA A 156 -14.82 0.10 17.46
C ALA A 156 -14.44 -1.33 17.12
#